data_3b3e47173470a39b6286ba8e44953329
#
_entry.id   3b3e47173470a39b6286ba8e44953329
#
_cell.length_a   1.000
_cell.length_b   1.000
_cell.length_c   1.000
_cell.angle_alpha   90.00
_cell.angle_beta   90.00
_cell.angle_gamma   90.00
#
_symmetry.space_group_name_H-M   'P 1'
#
loop_
_entity.id
_entity.type
_entity.pdbx_description
1 polymer ?
#
loop_
_entity_poly.entity_id
_entity_poly.type
_entity_poly.pdbx_seq_one_letter_code
_entity_poly.pdbx_strand_id
1 'polypeptide(L)'
;ILFGQNLNKNISYPEAWQGTDKMTISPFIDIKTLRELDKNAKNRHILVTTSGYVSKDIYDLFYKENHEIYVMKDGMTHNDIMPTDLHAKTFLVCNPKGEYGNFLFVGSANATYAAFHKNSEFIIRLQYKYGKHLVFDSFKEEFLQMDAREESKIFETVNFPPESEETHETSELED
;
A
#
# COMPACT_ATOMS: atom_id res chain seq x y z
N ILE A 1 9.04 -8.83 -16.91
CA ILE A 1 7.94 -9.64 -16.38
C ILE A 1 8.55 -10.56 -15.36
N LEU A 2 8.16 -10.39 -14.10
CA LEU A 2 8.59 -11.29 -13.02
C LEU A 2 7.39 -12.19 -12.70
N PHE A 3 7.52 -13.48 -12.98
CA PHE A 3 6.58 -14.47 -12.49
C PHE A 3 7.06 -14.96 -11.13
N GLY A 4 6.34 -14.60 -10.08
CA GLY A 4 6.57 -15.17 -8.76
C GLY A 4 5.93 -16.54 -8.64
N GLN A 5 6.62 -17.60 -9.04
CA GLN A 5 6.27 -18.93 -8.56
C GLN A 5 6.96 -19.14 -7.22
N ASN A 6 6.16 -19.27 -6.19
CA ASN A 6 6.65 -19.57 -4.86
C ASN A 6 7.03 -21.06 -4.76
N LEU A 7 8.22 -21.38 -5.20
CA LEU A 7 8.81 -22.69 -4.98
C LEU A 7 9.72 -22.60 -3.75
N ASN A 8 9.16 -22.58 -2.55
CA ASN A 8 9.85 -22.81 -1.26
C ASN A 8 11.18 -22.06 -1.04
N LYS A 9 11.35 -20.87 -1.57
CA LYS A 9 12.53 -20.02 -1.28
C LYS A 9 12.06 -18.67 -0.79
N ASN A 10 12.65 -18.22 0.32
CA ASN A 10 12.54 -16.85 0.80
C ASN A 10 12.81 -15.90 -0.37
N ILE A 11 11.75 -15.36 -0.96
CA ILE A 11 11.90 -14.32 -1.96
C ILE A 11 12.34 -13.10 -1.17
N SER A 12 13.65 -12.79 -1.22
CA SER A 12 14.12 -11.49 -0.80
C SER A 12 13.40 -10.46 -1.68
N TYR A 13 12.89 -9.41 -1.07
CA TYR A 13 12.28 -8.32 -1.83
C TYR A 13 13.25 -7.87 -2.92
N PRO A 14 12.82 -7.77 -4.18
CA PRO A 14 13.71 -7.38 -5.26
C PRO A 14 14.46 -6.09 -4.90
N GLU A 15 15.72 -5.96 -5.29
CA GLU A 15 16.53 -4.74 -5.05
C GLU A 15 15.83 -3.46 -5.53
N ALA A 16 15.01 -3.57 -6.56
CA ALA A 16 14.17 -2.49 -7.07
C ALA A 16 13.21 -1.91 -6.01
N TRP A 17 12.90 -2.64 -4.94
CA TRP A 17 12.04 -2.18 -3.84
C TRP A 17 12.83 -1.37 -2.80
N GLN A 18 14.10 -1.12 -3.03
CA GLN A 18 14.98 -0.35 -2.16
C GLN A 18 14.95 1.17 -2.45
N GLY A 19 13.96 1.66 -3.18
CA GLY A 19 13.81 3.10 -3.43
C GLY A 19 13.52 3.90 -2.16
N THR A 20 13.84 5.18 -2.21
CA THR A 20 13.69 6.10 -1.08
C THR A 20 12.30 6.70 -0.96
N ASP A 21 11.58 6.79 -2.08
CA ASP A 21 10.18 7.23 -2.14
C ASP A 21 9.33 6.05 -2.56
N LYS A 22 8.29 5.74 -1.79
CA LYS A 22 7.42 4.59 -2.04
C LYS A 22 5.95 4.95 -1.92
N MET A 23 5.14 4.30 -2.76
CA MET A 23 3.69 4.29 -2.61
C MET A 23 3.20 2.85 -2.73
N THR A 24 2.54 2.37 -1.69
CA THR A 24 1.93 1.05 -1.62
C THR A 24 0.43 1.21 -1.69
N ILE A 25 -0.18 0.64 -2.72
CA ILE A 25 -1.63 0.61 -2.91
C ILE A 25 -2.08 -0.84 -2.81
N SER A 26 -2.81 -1.18 -1.77
CA SER A 26 -3.26 -2.56 -1.54
C SER A 26 -4.46 -2.61 -0.60
N PRO A 27 -5.55 -3.31 -0.97
CA PRO A 27 -6.71 -3.44 -0.09
C PRO A 27 -6.40 -4.23 1.18
N PHE A 28 -5.54 -5.24 1.07
CA PHE A 28 -5.14 -6.10 2.19
C PHE A 28 -3.66 -5.91 2.49
N ILE A 29 -3.35 -5.69 3.75
CA ILE A 29 -2.00 -5.38 4.22
C ILE A 29 -1.70 -6.15 5.50
N ASP A 30 -0.43 -6.37 5.79
CA ASP A 30 0.03 -6.78 7.11
C ASP A 30 1.28 -6.01 7.56
N ILE A 31 1.42 -5.87 8.87
CA ILE A 31 2.50 -5.08 9.48
C ILE A 31 3.90 -5.65 9.15
N LYS A 32 4.03 -6.96 9.01
CA LYS A 32 5.31 -7.61 8.72
C LYS A 32 5.80 -7.22 7.33
N THR A 33 4.91 -7.28 6.35
CA THR A 33 5.21 -6.90 4.96
C THR A 33 5.47 -5.41 4.85
N LEU A 34 4.66 -4.57 5.51
CA LEU A 34 4.86 -3.13 5.50
C LEU A 34 6.21 -2.74 6.11
N ARG A 35 6.65 -3.34 7.21
CA ARG A 35 7.99 -3.12 7.77
C ARG A 35 9.11 -3.48 6.80
N GLU A 36 8.96 -4.54 6.02
CA GLU A 36 9.96 -4.90 5.00
C GLU A 36 9.96 -3.90 3.84
N LEU A 37 8.80 -3.48 3.38
CA LEU A 37 8.67 -2.46 2.34
C LEU A 37 9.22 -1.12 2.80
N ASP A 38 9.08 -0.80 4.09
CA ASP A 38 9.45 0.49 4.66
C ASP A 38 10.95 0.65 4.91
N LYS A 39 11.69 -0.43 5.11
CA LYS A 39 13.12 -0.42 5.49
C LYS A 39 14.01 0.57 4.73
N ASN A 40 13.70 0.87 3.48
CA ASN A 40 14.49 1.76 2.63
C ASN A 40 13.73 3.01 2.18
N ALA A 41 12.53 3.26 2.71
CA ALA A 41 11.72 4.44 2.41
C ALA A 41 12.23 5.66 3.17
N LYS A 42 13.47 6.07 2.89
CA LYS A 42 14.17 7.12 3.66
C LYS A 42 13.57 8.51 3.56
N ASN A 43 12.84 8.80 2.49
CA ASN A 43 12.23 10.11 2.32
C ASN A 43 10.74 10.06 2.67
N ARG A 44 10.00 9.15 2.05
CA ARG A 44 8.56 9.04 2.24
C ARG A 44 8.03 7.67 1.83
N HIS A 45 7.01 7.22 2.55
CA HIS A 45 6.19 6.08 2.18
C HIS A 45 4.72 6.49 2.27
N ILE A 46 3.96 6.27 1.20
CA ILE A 46 2.52 6.50 1.16
C ILE A 46 1.83 5.14 1.08
N LEU A 47 0.96 4.88 2.03
CA LEU A 47 0.09 3.71 2.04
C LEU A 47 -1.31 4.13 1.62
N VAL A 48 -1.88 3.42 0.66
CA VAL A 48 -3.30 3.53 0.29
C VAL A 48 -3.96 2.17 0.48
N THR A 49 -4.93 2.10 1.36
CA THR A 49 -5.54 0.83 1.77
C THR A 49 -7.02 0.99 2.12
N THR A 50 -7.63 -0.06 2.63
CA THR A 50 -9.00 -0.06 3.17
C THR A 50 -8.96 0.26 4.67
N SER A 51 -9.89 1.04 5.19
CA SER A 51 -9.91 1.53 6.58
C SER A 51 -9.79 0.41 7.61
N GLY A 52 -10.54 -0.67 7.46
CA GLY A 52 -10.53 -1.82 8.37
C GLY A 52 -9.20 -2.58 8.51
N TYR A 53 -8.20 -2.28 7.68
CA TYR A 53 -6.87 -2.89 7.77
C TYR A 53 -5.80 -2.02 8.43
N VAL A 54 -6.13 -0.77 8.78
CA VAL A 54 -5.20 0.13 9.45
C VAL A 54 -5.24 -0.12 10.96
N SER A 55 -4.42 -1.06 11.43
CA SER A 55 -4.24 -1.29 12.86
C SER A 55 -3.40 -0.18 13.51
N LYS A 56 -3.46 -0.11 14.85
CA LYS A 56 -2.62 0.81 15.62
C LYS A 56 -1.13 0.63 15.32
N ASP A 57 -0.65 -0.60 15.16
CA ASP A 57 0.77 -0.87 14.87
C ASP A 57 1.19 -0.35 13.49
N ILE A 58 0.30 -0.41 12.50
CA ILE A 58 0.53 0.14 11.17
C ILE A 58 0.54 1.66 11.22
N TYR A 59 -0.42 2.25 11.93
CA TYR A 59 -0.45 3.69 12.14
C TYR A 59 0.84 4.19 12.82
N ASP A 60 1.25 3.56 13.91
CA ASP A 60 2.45 3.92 14.66
C ASP A 60 3.73 3.80 13.81
N LEU A 61 3.81 2.77 12.94
CA LEU A 61 4.92 2.61 12.02
C LEU A 61 5.04 3.81 11.09
N PHE A 62 3.96 4.20 10.44
CA PHE A 62 3.95 5.29 9.47
C PHE A 62 4.10 6.66 10.15
N TYR A 63 3.43 6.87 11.29
CA TYR A 63 3.50 8.13 12.03
C TYR A 63 4.92 8.45 12.52
N LYS A 64 5.66 7.46 13.03
CA LYS A 64 7.04 7.64 13.51
C LYS A 64 8.01 8.09 12.43
N GLU A 65 7.83 7.61 11.22
CA GLU A 65 8.68 7.92 10.07
C GLU A 65 8.16 9.12 9.27
N ASN A 66 7.10 9.78 9.76
CA ASN A 66 6.43 10.89 9.07
C ASN A 66 5.95 10.51 7.64
N HIS A 67 5.44 9.30 7.52
CA HIS A 67 4.82 8.76 6.31
C HIS A 67 3.32 9.02 6.31
N GLU A 68 2.66 8.78 5.17
CA GLU A 68 1.25 9.11 4.98
C GLU A 68 0.41 7.85 4.80
N ILE A 69 -0.78 7.81 5.41
CA ILE A 69 -1.76 6.75 5.19
C ILE A 69 -3.03 7.39 4.64
N TYR A 70 -3.51 6.82 3.54
CA TYR A 70 -4.79 7.15 2.93
C TYR A 70 -5.69 5.93 2.94
N VAL A 71 -6.94 6.13 3.26
CA VAL A 71 -7.97 5.09 3.18
C VAL A 71 -9.07 5.53 2.23
N MET A 72 -9.72 4.56 1.61
CA MET A 72 -10.88 4.82 0.80
C MET A 72 -12.05 5.21 1.71
N LYS A 73 -12.76 6.30 1.38
CA LYS A 73 -13.92 6.77 2.14
C LYS A 73 -15.04 5.73 2.08
N ASP A 74 -15.68 5.49 3.22
CA ASP A 74 -16.82 4.59 3.29
C ASP A 74 -18.02 5.15 2.50
N GLY A 75 -18.78 4.27 1.89
CA GLY A 75 -20.03 4.63 1.21
C GLY A 75 -19.86 5.28 -0.16
N MET A 76 -18.65 5.32 -0.73
CA MET A 76 -18.46 5.77 -2.11
C MET A 76 -19.04 4.73 -3.07
N THR A 77 -20.23 5.01 -3.56
CA THR A 77 -20.90 4.19 -4.58
C THR A 77 -20.79 4.84 -5.95
N HIS A 78 -20.31 4.10 -6.93
CA HIS A 78 -20.47 4.50 -8.32
C HIS A 78 -21.86 4.05 -8.78
N ASN A 79 -22.80 4.99 -8.93
CA ASN A 79 -24.19 4.75 -9.40
C ASN A 79 -25.10 3.92 -8.48
N ASP A 80 -25.12 4.16 -7.17
CA ASP A 80 -26.11 3.60 -6.19
C ASP A 80 -26.28 2.05 -6.21
N ILE A 81 -25.41 1.30 -6.89
CA ILE A 81 -25.65 -0.12 -7.12
C ILE A 81 -24.69 -1.05 -6.37
N MET A 82 -23.45 -0.65 -6.12
CA MET A 82 -22.49 -1.44 -5.33
C MET A 82 -21.47 -0.57 -4.61
N PRO A 83 -21.08 -0.93 -3.38
CA PRO A 83 -19.93 -0.33 -2.72
C PRO A 83 -18.68 -0.53 -3.61
N THR A 84 -17.94 0.51 -3.84
CA THR A 84 -16.71 0.41 -4.61
C THR A 84 -15.57 0.11 -3.63
N ASP A 85 -15.00 -1.08 -3.71
CA ASP A 85 -13.86 -1.48 -2.89
C ASP A 85 -12.54 -1.19 -3.61
N LEU A 86 -11.49 -0.88 -2.83
CA LEU A 86 -10.15 -0.77 -3.36
C LEU A 86 -9.66 -2.15 -3.82
N HIS A 87 -9.45 -2.32 -5.12
CA HIS A 87 -8.94 -3.58 -5.70
C HIS A 87 -7.53 -3.46 -6.29
N ALA A 88 -6.99 -2.25 -6.35
CA ALA A 88 -5.66 -2.02 -6.88
C ALA A 88 -4.57 -2.66 -6.01
N LYS A 89 -3.60 -3.30 -6.66
CA LYS A 89 -2.39 -3.84 -6.03
C LYS A 89 -1.20 -3.33 -6.81
N THR A 90 -0.67 -2.22 -6.33
CA THR A 90 0.32 -1.43 -7.03
C THR A 90 1.39 -0.94 -6.06
N PHE A 91 2.65 -1.04 -6.49
CA PHE A 91 3.76 -0.53 -5.70
C PHE A 91 4.60 0.38 -6.60
N LEU A 92 4.65 1.65 -6.24
CA LEU A 92 5.53 2.63 -6.87
C LEU A 92 6.78 2.76 -6.01
N VAL A 93 7.93 2.65 -6.65
CA VAL A 93 9.24 2.78 -6.01
C VAL A 93 10.07 3.75 -6.82
N CYS A 94 10.42 4.87 -6.21
CA CYS A 94 11.21 5.91 -6.83
C CYS A 94 12.55 6.07 -6.13
N ASN A 95 13.57 6.30 -6.94
CA ASN A 95 14.91 6.59 -6.46
C ASN A 95 15.45 7.81 -7.22
N PRO A 96 15.07 9.03 -6.81
CA PRO A 96 15.34 10.26 -7.57
C PRO A 96 16.84 10.55 -7.78
N LYS A 97 17.71 9.95 -6.96
CA LYS A 97 19.18 10.11 -7.05
C LYS A 97 19.89 8.84 -7.50
N GLY A 98 19.17 7.78 -7.82
CA GLY A 98 19.76 6.47 -8.09
C GLY A 98 19.88 6.17 -9.58
N GLU A 99 20.86 5.31 -9.92
CA GLU A 99 21.10 4.82 -11.29
C GLU A 99 19.95 3.92 -11.80
N TYR A 100 19.13 3.39 -10.89
CA TYR A 100 18.14 2.35 -11.21
C TYR A 100 16.80 2.87 -11.72
N GLY A 101 16.55 4.18 -11.63
CA GLY A 101 15.30 4.79 -12.10
C GLY A 101 14.09 4.49 -11.19
N ASN A 102 12.89 4.72 -11.74
CA ASN A 102 11.62 4.51 -11.06
C ASN A 102 10.97 3.23 -11.55
N PHE A 103 10.28 2.54 -10.65
CA PHE A 103 9.60 1.27 -10.93
C PHE A 103 8.14 1.34 -10.51
N LEU A 104 7.29 0.83 -11.37
CA LEU A 104 5.89 0.58 -11.07
C LEU A 104 5.63 -0.92 -11.14
N PHE A 105 5.15 -1.49 -10.05
CA PHE A 105 4.75 -2.89 -9.96
C PHE A 105 3.22 -2.95 -9.90
N VAL A 106 2.62 -3.72 -10.77
CA VAL A 106 1.16 -3.93 -10.84
C VAL A 106 0.88 -5.40 -10.98
N GLY A 107 -0.06 -5.92 -10.20
CA GLY A 107 -0.39 -7.34 -10.29
C GLY A 107 -1.46 -7.81 -9.31
N SER A 108 -1.41 -9.07 -8.95
CA SER A 108 -2.36 -9.70 -8.05
C SER A 108 -1.92 -9.66 -6.57
N ALA A 109 -0.64 -9.41 -6.31
CA ALA A 109 -0.06 -9.50 -4.97
C ALA A 109 -0.50 -8.35 -4.06
N ASN A 110 -1.18 -8.68 -2.97
CA ASN A 110 -1.43 -7.74 -1.87
C ASN A 110 -0.16 -7.47 -1.07
N ALA A 111 -0.12 -6.39 -0.30
CA ALA A 111 0.97 -6.09 0.63
C ALA A 111 0.91 -6.97 1.88
N THR A 112 0.88 -8.28 1.70
CA THR A 112 0.78 -9.29 2.75
C THR A 112 1.89 -10.34 2.66
N TYR A 113 2.26 -10.88 3.81
CA TYR A 113 3.25 -11.96 3.88
C TYR A 113 2.84 -13.18 3.04
N ALA A 114 1.55 -13.52 3.03
CA ALA A 114 1.06 -14.63 2.25
C ALA A 114 1.26 -14.40 0.74
N ALA A 115 0.97 -13.20 0.24
CA ALA A 115 1.15 -12.87 -1.17
C ALA A 115 2.62 -12.96 -1.59
N PHE A 116 3.56 -12.48 -0.75
CA PHE A 116 4.99 -12.48 -1.10
C PHE A 116 5.72 -13.80 -0.82
N HIS A 117 5.17 -14.69 0.03
CA HIS A 117 5.89 -15.87 0.49
C HIS A 117 5.16 -17.20 0.31
N LYS A 118 3.84 -17.21 0.12
CA LYS A 118 3.04 -18.43 0.10
C LYS A 118 2.21 -18.60 -1.16
N ASN A 119 1.65 -17.52 -1.68
CA ASN A 119 0.75 -17.57 -2.83
C ASN A 119 1.52 -17.57 -4.15
N SER A 120 0.87 -18.04 -5.20
CA SER A 120 1.32 -17.83 -6.58
C SER A 120 0.73 -16.52 -7.06
N GLU A 121 1.59 -15.52 -7.26
CA GLU A 121 1.17 -14.18 -7.63
C GLU A 121 1.78 -13.78 -8.98
N PHE A 122 1.08 -12.90 -9.68
CA PHE A 122 1.53 -12.30 -10.92
C PHE A 122 1.85 -10.83 -10.70
N ILE A 123 3.07 -10.41 -11.04
CA ILE A 123 3.49 -9.01 -10.95
C ILE A 123 4.19 -8.60 -12.24
N ILE A 124 3.74 -7.50 -12.82
CA ILE A 124 4.40 -6.81 -13.93
C ILE A 124 5.25 -5.69 -13.32
N ARG A 125 6.52 -5.66 -13.67
CA ARG A 125 7.43 -4.57 -13.33
C ARG A 125 7.65 -3.69 -14.57
N LEU A 126 7.29 -2.42 -14.46
CA LEU A 126 7.59 -1.38 -15.44
C LEU A 126 8.74 -0.53 -14.90
N GLN A 127 9.77 -0.34 -15.70
CA GLN A 127 10.93 0.48 -15.35
C GLN A 127 10.95 1.74 -16.20
N TYR A 128 11.07 2.87 -15.54
CA TYR A 128 11.18 4.17 -16.16
C TYR A 128 12.62 4.70 -15.98
N LYS A 129 13.37 4.76 -17.06
CA LYS A 129 14.68 5.39 -17.07
C LYS A 129 14.48 6.90 -17.17
N TYR A 130 15.12 7.65 -16.26
CA TYR A 130 15.11 9.11 -16.27
C TYR A 130 13.70 9.74 -16.11
N GLY A 131 13.24 9.78 -14.91
CA GLY A 131 12.24 10.66 -14.24
C GLY A 131 11.24 11.58 -14.96
N LYS A 132 11.18 11.59 -16.28
CA LYS A 132 10.33 12.53 -17.01
C LYS A 132 8.86 12.10 -17.13
N HIS A 133 8.56 10.82 -16.94
CA HIS A 133 7.23 10.28 -17.22
C HIS A 133 6.55 9.60 -16.03
N LEU A 134 7.29 9.24 -14.99
CA LEU A 134 6.75 8.74 -13.75
C LEU A 134 7.39 9.49 -12.59
N VAL A 135 6.85 10.66 -12.30
CA VAL A 135 7.24 11.46 -11.14
C VAL A 135 6.36 11.05 -9.98
N PHE A 136 6.97 10.82 -8.83
CA PHE A 136 6.26 10.34 -7.64
C PHE A 136 5.09 11.26 -7.25
N ASP A 137 5.33 12.56 -7.25
CA ASP A 137 4.32 13.56 -6.86
C ASP A 137 3.15 13.57 -7.85
N SER A 138 3.43 13.60 -9.16
CA SER A 138 2.37 13.59 -10.17
C SER A 138 1.54 12.31 -10.09
N PHE A 139 2.16 11.16 -9.84
CA PHE A 139 1.42 9.91 -9.65
C PHE A 139 0.55 9.95 -8.40
N LYS A 140 1.09 10.48 -7.28
CA LYS A 140 0.34 10.68 -6.04
C LYS A 140 -0.88 11.58 -6.27
N GLU A 141 -0.64 12.75 -6.84
CA GLU A 141 -1.68 13.77 -7.09
C GLU A 141 -2.80 13.22 -7.98
N GLU A 142 -2.44 12.56 -9.08
CA GLU A 142 -3.40 11.99 -10.01
C GLU A 142 -4.17 10.82 -9.39
N PHE A 143 -3.47 9.89 -8.73
CA PHE A 143 -4.10 8.72 -8.12
C PHE A 143 -5.04 9.11 -6.97
N LEU A 144 -4.61 10.00 -6.09
CA LEU A 144 -5.40 10.46 -4.94
C LEU A 144 -6.42 11.55 -5.31
N GLN A 145 -6.44 12.00 -6.57
CA GLN A 145 -7.33 13.06 -7.05
C GLN A 145 -7.22 14.34 -6.19
N MET A 146 -5.98 14.76 -5.89
CA MET A 146 -5.73 15.86 -4.95
C MET A 146 -6.32 17.18 -5.39
N ASP A 147 -6.45 17.41 -6.72
CA ASP A 147 -7.08 18.60 -7.31
C ASP A 147 -8.61 18.54 -7.35
N ALA A 148 -9.20 17.38 -7.00
CA ALA A 148 -10.64 17.23 -6.97
C ALA A 148 -11.26 18.03 -5.80
N ARG A 149 -12.53 18.42 -5.95
CA ARG A 149 -13.28 19.00 -4.83
C ARG A 149 -13.37 17.98 -3.70
N GLU A 150 -13.35 18.46 -2.45
CA GLU A 150 -13.29 17.59 -1.26
C GLU A 150 -14.40 16.52 -1.23
N GLU A 151 -15.59 16.91 -1.67
CA GLU A 151 -16.77 16.02 -1.79
C GLU A 151 -16.58 14.89 -2.86
N SER A 152 -15.69 15.13 -3.82
CA SER A 152 -15.42 14.18 -4.92
C SER A 152 -14.20 13.30 -4.66
N LYS A 153 -13.43 13.58 -3.60
CA LYS A 153 -12.25 12.77 -3.26
C LYS A 153 -12.67 11.40 -2.73
N ILE A 154 -12.08 10.38 -3.30
CA ILE A 154 -12.34 8.97 -2.94
C ILE A 154 -11.54 8.56 -1.71
N PHE A 155 -10.41 9.21 -1.48
CA PHE A 155 -9.49 8.88 -0.40
C PHE A 155 -9.44 9.99 0.65
N GLU A 156 -9.23 9.60 1.89
CA GLU A 156 -9.01 10.49 3.02
C GLU A 156 -7.75 10.09 3.79
N THR A 157 -7.12 11.06 4.45
CA THR A 157 -5.92 10.84 5.25
C THR A 157 -6.27 10.33 6.62
N VAL A 158 -5.56 9.32 7.09
CA VAL A 158 -5.67 8.83 8.47
C VAL A 158 -4.76 9.66 9.37
N ASN A 159 -5.36 10.54 10.17
CA ASN A 159 -4.64 11.48 11.05
C ASN A 159 -4.61 11.05 12.53
N PHE A 160 -5.40 10.04 12.90
CA PHE A 160 -5.51 9.56 14.28
C PHE A 160 -5.38 8.04 14.30
N PRO A 161 -4.83 7.48 15.40
CA PRO A 161 -4.81 6.04 15.53
C PRO A 161 -6.26 5.53 15.52
N PRO A 162 -6.53 4.44 14.77
CA PRO A 162 -7.84 3.81 14.81
C PRO A 162 -8.17 3.42 16.25
N GLU A 163 -9.43 3.60 16.66
CA GLU A 163 -9.91 3.10 17.95
C GLU A 163 -9.60 1.60 18.00
N SER A 164 -8.96 1.16 19.08
CA SER A 164 -8.73 -0.26 19.30
C SER A 164 -10.11 -0.92 19.41
N GLU A 165 -10.49 -1.76 18.47
CA GLU A 165 -11.60 -2.67 18.70
C GLU A 165 -11.27 -3.46 19.96
N GLU A 166 -11.97 -3.15 21.04
CA GLU A 166 -12.01 -4.01 22.21
C GLU A 166 -12.55 -5.35 21.70
N THR A 167 -11.69 -6.34 21.62
CA THR A 167 -12.08 -7.72 21.43
C THR A 167 -13.04 -8.06 22.55
N HIS A 168 -14.35 -8.03 22.27
CA HIS A 168 -15.33 -8.67 23.12
C HIS A 168 -14.98 -10.16 23.14
N GLU A 169 -14.13 -10.55 24.07
CA GLU A 169 -14.08 -11.94 24.50
C GLU A 169 -15.47 -12.25 25.07
N THR A 170 -16.28 -12.89 24.24
CA THR A 170 -17.47 -13.60 24.72
C THR A 170 -16.96 -14.68 25.65
N SER A 171 -16.98 -14.38 26.96
CA SER A 171 -16.90 -15.41 27.99
C SER A 171 -18.11 -16.33 27.81
N GLU A 172 -17.92 -17.43 27.09
CA GLU A 172 -18.83 -18.57 27.22
C GLU A 172 -18.71 -19.08 28.63
N LEU A 173 -19.72 -18.74 29.43
CA LEU A 173 -19.98 -19.40 30.71
C LEU A 173 -20.43 -20.83 30.40
N GLU A 174 -19.58 -21.77 30.74
CA GLU A 174 -19.98 -23.16 30.95
C GLU A 174 -21.00 -23.24 32.10
N ASP A 175 -22.16 -23.79 31.80
CA ASP A 175 -23.05 -24.51 32.75
C ASP A 175 -23.35 -25.91 32.20
#